data_fed25724d9b5e74f1596aa1b51a9994a
#
_entry.id   fed25724d9b5e74f1596aa1b51a9994a
#
_cell.length_a   1.000
_cell.length_b   1.000
_cell.length_c   1.000
_cell.angle_alpha   90.00
_cell.angle_beta   90.00
_cell.angle_gamma   90.00
#
_symmetry.space_group_name_H-M   'P 1'
#
loop_
_entity.id
_entity.type
_entity.pdbx_description
1 polymer ?
#
loop_
_entity_poly.entity_id
_entity_poly.type
_entity_poly.pdbx_seq_one_letter_code
_entity_poly.pdbx_strand_id
1 'polypeptide(L)'
;MIDNISKLRTVQLELLEAFANTCDAHGLKWYVFFGTLLGVMRHDGYLPWDDDVDVAMPMEDYRTLCAHPEWFDAGRFTLQTPLDDGNSRYAHLRKNNTTAFREDLITELRKGGHHGIFIDIIPLAEIPGTNCYHTPVVYGKEKQEAVYPKAWFEPSGKGIFEQMAVRLPALPRKVLTEVYKTWDWPNGVRESRPVIWFADTEHGYEQYVRRYTGMLEDIEGKTIYLFGAADSLRIWLERFELGKQVVCTFDNDPGKWGRKVYGKEVRDPSELPGMIDQNSRVIIVSLWHQEIGKQLEKMGIRDYYVFLDQYYDEKVGNKVKRREDMPEGGMQIPLWKG
;
A
#
# COMPACT_ATOMS: atom_id res chain seq x y z
N MET A 1 3.98 9.87 -12.61
CA MET A 1 4.68 9.00 -11.61
C MET A 1 5.52 9.80 -10.63
N ILE A 2 6.39 10.70 -11.08
CA ILE A 2 7.20 11.55 -10.19
C ILE A 2 6.32 12.45 -9.31
N ASP A 3 5.24 13.00 -9.83
CA ASP A 3 4.30 13.84 -9.06
C ASP A 3 3.62 13.09 -7.91
N ASN A 4 3.35 11.80 -8.05
CA ASN A 4 2.61 11.07 -7.02
C ASN A 4 3.51 10.68 -5.82
N ILE A 5 4.75 10.30 -6.05
CA ILE A 5 5.68 9.99 -4.96
C ILE A 5 6.10 11.24 -4.19
N SER A 6 6.25 12.37 -4.88
CA SER A 6 6.56 13.65 -4.23
C SER A 6 5.42 14.09 -3.32
N LYS A 7 4.17 14.02 -3.77
CA LYS A 7 3.00 14.32 -2.95
C LYS A 7 2.89 13.39 -1.73
N LEU A 8 3.10 12.09 -1.94
CA LEU A 8 3.13 11.09 -0.85
C LEU A 8 4.17 11.48 0.20
N ARG A 9 5.42 11.75 -0.22
CA ARG A 9 6.51 12.13 0.67
C ARG A 9 6.22 13.42 1.41
N THR A 10 5.57 14.40 0.78
CA THR A 10 5.14 15.63 1.45
C THR A 10 4.19 15.34 2.63
N VAL A 11 3.22 14.43 2.44
CA VAL A 11 2.30 14.02 3.52
C VAL A 11 3.04 13.24 4.61
N GLN A 12 3.98 12.39 4.24
CA GLN A 12 4.78 11.64 5.21
C GLN A 12 5.71 12.54 6.03
N LEU A 13 6.26 13.61 5.44
CA LEU A 13 7.02 14.62 6.19
C LEU A 13 6.14 15.37 7.18
N GLU A 14 4.90 15.73 6.81
CA GLU A 14 3.93 16.30 7.74
C GLU A 14 3.63 15.37 8.92
N LEU A 15 3.49 14.07 8.66
CA LEU A 15 3.29 13.06 9.70
C LEU A 15 4.51 12.91 10.60
N LEU A 16 5.71 12.88 10.02
CA LEU A 16 6.95 12.80 10.77
C LEU A 16 7.17 14.04 11.65
N GLU A 17 6.86 15.23 11.15
CA GLU A 17 6.92 16.46 11.92
C GLU A 17 5.94 16.44 13.10
N ALA A 18 4.68 16.05 12.85
CA ALA A 18 3.69 15.94 13.92
C ALA A 18 4.10 14.91 14.97
N PHE A 19 4.64 13.76 14.56
CA PHE A 19 5.17 12.73 15.45
C PHE A 19 6.33 13.25 16.29
N ALA A 20 7.33 13.86 15.65
CA ALA A 20 8.52 14.38 16.32
C ALA A 20 8.17 15.46 17.36
N ASN A 21 7.31 16.42 16.98
CA ASN A 21 6.86 17.48 17.87
C ASN A 21 6.09 16.92 19.09
N THR A 22 5.25 15.91 18.87
CA THR A 22 4.53 15.24 19.98
C THR A 22 5.51 14.52 20.89
N CYS A 23 6.45 13.76 20.35
CA CYS A 23 7.46 13.08 21.16
C CYS A 23 8.33 14.05 21.95
N ASP A 24 8.74 15.17 21.34
CA ASP A 24 9.56 16.19 21.99
C ASP A 24 8.79 16.89 23.10
N ALA A 25 7.53 17.22 22.89
CA ALA A 25 6.67 17.88 23.89
C ALA A 25 6.45 17.00 25.13
N HIS A 26 6.45 15.68 24.97
CA HIS A 26 6.22 14.71 26.06
C HIS A 26 7.49 14.00 26.54
N GLY A 27 8.66 14.39 26.02
CA GLY A 27 9.96 13.83 26.44
C GLY A 27 10.17 12.37 26.03
N LEU A 28 9.45 11.89 25.01
CA LEU A 28 9.57 10.52 24.52
C LEU A 28 10.80 10.34 23.65
N LYS A 29 11.46 9.20 23.78
CA LYS A 29 12.61 8.82 22.95
C LYS A 29 12.14 8.19 21.65
N TRP A 30 12.74 8.64 20.56
CA TRP A 30 12.49 8.10 19.23
C TRP A 30 13.70 8.27 18.32
N TYR A 31 13.77 7.49 17.26
CA TYR A 31 14.87 7.51 16.30
C TYR A 31 14.33 7.20 14.91
N VAL A 32 14.87 7.82 13.85
CA VAL A 32 14.64 7.32 12.49
C VAL A 32 15.25 5.93 12.36
N PHE A 33 14.60 5.05 11.59
CA PHE A 33 14.96 3.65 11.57
C PHE A 33 14.96 3.08 10.14
N PHE A 34 15.38 1.86 9.94
CA PHE A 34 15.37 1.12 8.67
C PHE A 34 15.71 1.97 7.44
N GLY A 35 14.81 2.03 6.43
CA GLY A 35 14.99 2.77 5.18
C GLY A 35 15.21 4.24 5.42
N THR A 36 14.48 4.85 6.34
CA THR A 36 14.63 6.25 6.72
C THR A 36 16.00 6.56 7.32
N LEU A 37 16.52 5.71 8.21
CA LEU A 37 17.87 5.87 8.75
C LEU A 37 18.94 5.73 7.66
N LEU A 38 18.76 4.76 6.76
CA LEU A 38 19.65 4.58 5.63
C LEU A 38 19.63 5.78 4.68
N GLY A 39 18.43 6.35 4.46
CA GLY A 39 18.22 7.56 3.68
C GLY A 39 18.96 8.78 4.27
N VAL A 40 18.85 9.01 5.59
CA VAL A 40 19.62 10.06 6.28
C VAL A 40 21.11 9.87 6.07
N MET A 41 21.61 8.63 6.24
CA MET A 41 23.05 8.36 6.16
C MET A 41 23.65 8.45 4.76
N ARG A 42 22.84 8.43 3.72
CA ARG A 42 23.29 8.41 2.32
C ARG A 42 22.88 9.63 1.51
N HIS A 43 21.72 10.22 1.80
CA HIS A 43 21.06 11.20 0.93
C HIS A 43 20.56 12.43 1.70
N ASP A 44 20.71 12.49 3.01
CA ASP A 44 20.08 13.49 3.88
C ASP A 44 18.54 13.57 3.66
N GLY A 45 17.93 12.47 3.24
CA GLY A 45 16.52 12.39 2.86
C GLY A 45 16.10 10.98 2.43
N TYR A 46 15.02 10.88 1.66
CA TYR A 46 14.57 9.59 1.13
C TYR A 46 15.61 8.92 0.22
N LEU A 47 15.67 7.61 0.30
CA LEU A 47 16.25 6.85 -0.79
C LEU A 47 15.43 7.09 -2.07
N PRO A 48 16.03 7.12 -3.27
CA PRO A 48 15.30 7.44 -4.51
C PRO A 48 14.06 6.58 -4.76
N TRP A 49 14.10 5.32 -4.35
CA TRP A 49 13.02 4.32 -4.54
C TRP A 49 12.11 4.15 -3.33
N ASP A 50 12.37 4.84 -2.21
CA ASP A 50 11.66 4.65 -0.94
C ASP A 50 10.35 5.43 -0.90
N ASP A 51 9.31 4.79 -0.37
CA ASP A 51 7.95 5.32 -0.32
C ASP A 51 7.32 5.22 1.07
N ASP A 52 8.12 4.97 2.10
CA ASP A 52 7.68 4.92 3.50
C ASP A 52 8.63 5.69 4.43
N VAL A 53 8.19 5.90 5.65
CA VAL A 53 8.97 6.49 6.73
C VAL A 53 8.87 5.59 7.95
N ASP A 54 10.03 5.16 8.44
CA ASP A 54 10.17 4.33 9.63
C ASP A 54 10.77 5.13 10.79
N VAL A 55 10.11 5.07 11.95
CA VAL A 55 10.68 5.52 13.21
C VAL A 55 10.64 4.39 14.23
N ALA A 56 11.57 4.38 15.18
CA ALA A 56 11.61 3.41 16.26
C ALA A 56 11.59 4.08 17.63
N MET A 57 10.97 3.43 18.60
CA MET A 57 10.86 3.92 19.99
C MET A 57 11.18 2.80 20.98
N PRO A 58 11.87 3.07 22.10
CA PRO A 58 11.90 2.14 23.23
C PRO A 58 10.46 1.74 23.62
N MET A 59 10.27 0.48 24.00
CA MET A 59 8.93 -0.08 24.26
C MET A 59 8.13 0.70 25.29
N GLU A 60 8.78 1.30 26.30
CA GLU A 60 8.12 2.11 27.31
C GLU A 60 7.54 3.40 26.71
N ASP A 61 8.37 4.12 25.93
CA ASP A 61 7.94 5.34 25.22
C ASP A 61 6.87 5.03 24.17
N TYR A 62 7.02 3.91 23.45
CA TYR A 62 6.03 3.43 22.49
C TYR A 62 4.67 3.17 23.14
N ARG A 63 4.64 2.48 24.29
CA ARG A 63 3.39 2.23 25.03
C ARG A 63 2.77 3.51 25.53
N THR A 64 3.60 4.44 26.02
CA THR A 64 3.12 5.76 26.44
C THR A 64 2.47 6.50 25.27
N LEU A 65 3.11 6.53 24.09
CA LEU A 65 2.54 7.16 22.91
C LEU A 65 1.21 6.50 22.50
N CYS A 66 1.16 5.16 22.45
CA CYS A 66 -0.04 4.42 22.07
C CYS A 66 -1.20 4.59 23.05
N ALA A 67 -0.93 4.92 24.30
CA ALA A 67 -1.96 5.19 25.31
C ALA A 67 -2.57 6.60 25.20
N HIS A 68 -1.98 7.49 24.40
CA HIS A 68 -2.35 8.90 24.32
C HIS A 68 -2.59 9.38 22.87
N PRO A 69 -3.56 8.79 22.15
CA PRO A 69 -3.88 9.22 20.78
C PRO A 69 -4.37 10.69 20.73
N GLU A 70 -4.91 11.20 21.85
CA GLU A 70 -5.37 12.59 21.99
C GLU A 70 -4.26 13.64 21.93
N TRP A 71 -3.00 13.26 21.97
CA TRP A 71 -1.88 14.17 21.77
C TRP A 71 -1.74 14.63 20.32
N PHE A 72 -2.37 13.92 19.40
CA PHE A 72 -2.46 14.32 18.00
C PHE A 72 -3.77 15.04 17.70
N ASP A 73 -3.72 15.98 16.77
CA ASP A 73 -4.92 16.64 16.26
C ASP A 73 -5.80 15.59 15.51
N ALA A 74 -6.89 15.17 16.17
CA ALA A 74 -7.81 14.18 15.65
C ALA A 74 -8.53 14.61 14.35
N GLY A 75 -8.55 15.90 14.02
CA GLY A 75 -9.04 16.38 12.72
C GLY A 75 -8.08 16.09 11.57
N ARG A 76 -6.80 15.95 11.87
CA ARG A 76 -5.73 15.78 10.87
C ARG A 76 -5.13 14.38 10.87
N PHE A 77 -5.03 13.74 12.03
CA PHE A 77 -4.26 12.52 12.22
C PHE A 77 -5.01 11.46 13.01
N THR A 78 -4.69 10.22 12.77
CA THR A 78 -5.14 9.06 13.55
C THR A 78 -3.94 8.23 13.94
N LEU A 79 -3.72 8.04 15.24
CA LEU A 79 -2.76 7.06 15.74
C LEU A 79 -3.45 5.69 15.78
N GLN A 80 -3.11 4.84 14.81
CA GLN A 80 -3.60 3.47 14.73
C GLN A 80 -2.63 2.53 15.45
N THR A 81 -3.13 1.77 16.40
CA THR A 81 -2.33 0.82 17.17
C THR A 81 -2.61 -0.62 16.75
N PRO A 82 -1.77 -1.61 17.09
CA PRO A 82 -2.04 -3.02 16.83
C PRO A 82 -3.35 -3.55 17.45
N LEU A 83 -3.91 -2.84 18.43
CA LEU A 83 -5.19 -3.20 19.05
C LEU A 83 -6.38 -2.78 18.18
N ASP A 84 -6.22 -1.78 17.31
CA ASP A 84 -7.30 -1.20 16.54
C ASP A 84 -7.64 -2.03 15.30
N ASP A 85 -6.65 -2.67 14.68
CA ASP A 85 -6.84 -3.42 13.44
C ASP A 85 -6.54 -4.93 13.55
N GLY A 86 -5.90 -5.35 14.64
CA GLY A 86 -5.56 -6.76 14.88
C GLY A 86 -4.55 -7.38 13.91
N ASN A 87 -4.11 -6.63 12.91
CA ASN A 87 -3.25 -7.10 11.83
C ASN A 87 -1.87 -6.44 11.81
N SER A 88 -1.75 -5.22 12.35
CA SER A 88 -0.48 -4.50 12.41
C SER A 88 0.40 -5.04 13.53
N ARG A 89 1.70 -5.16 13.24
CA ARG A 89 2.68 -5.57 14.26
C ARG A 89 3.19 -4.38 15.08
N TYR A 90 2.91 -3.15 14.64
CA TYR A 90 3.34 -1.89 15.23
C TYR A 90 2.35 -0.78 14.90
N ALA A 91 2.49 0.36 15.56
CA ALA A 91 1.58 1.48 15.35
C ALA A 91 1.89 2.26 14.07
N HIS A 92 0.88 2.96 13.58
CA HIS A 92 0.99 3.89 12.46
C HIS A 92 0.41 5.24 12.85
N LEU A 93 1.12 6.32 12.58
CA LEU A 93 0.48 7.63 12.55
C LEU A 93 -0.02 7.88 11.13
N ARG A 94 -1.32 8.07 10.97
CA ARG A 94 -1.99 8.18 9.68
C ARG A 94 -2.55 9.57 9.43
N LYS A 95 -2.50 10.02 8.20
CA LYS A 95 -3.12 11.27 7.75
C LYS A 95 -4.57 11.02 7.39
N ASN A 96 -5.49 11.74 8.05
CA ASN A 96 -6.92 11.69 7.74
C ASN A 96 -7.19 12.29 6.35
N ASN A 97 -8.29 11.89 5.73
CA ASN A 97 -8.72 12.34 4.40
C ASN A 97 -7.71 12.03 3.28
N THR A 98 -6.87 11.03 3.47
CA THR A 98 -5.96 10.47 2.44
C THR A 98 -6.14 8.98 2.34
N THR A 99 -5.52 8.37 1.33
CA THR A 99 -5.57 6.92 1.13
C THR A 99 -4.17 6.37 0.85
N ALA A 100 -3.81 5.26 1.50
CA ALA A 100 -2.64 4.47 1.15
C ALA A 100 -2.95 2.98 1.34
N PHE A 101 -2.78 2.20 0.29
CA PHE A 101 -2.93 0.75 0.33
C PHE A 101 -1.57 0.10 0.11
N ARG A 102 -1.25 -0.89 0.94
CA ARG A 102 -0.05 -1.73 0.80
C ARG A 102 -0.31 -2.92 -0.12
N GLU A 103 -1.55 -3.33 -0.22
CA GLU A 103 -2.00 -4.44 -1.03
C GLU A 103 -3.14 -3.98 -1.94
N ASP A 104 -3.78 -4.91 -2.60
CA ASP A 104 -4.97 -4.58 -3.39
C ASP A 104 -6.13 -4.09 -2.50
N LEU A 105 -7.00 -3.31 -3.11
CA LEU A 105 -8.14 -2.67 -2.44
C LEU A 105 -8.98 -3.67 -1.63
N ILE A 106 -9.25 -4.86 -2.18
CA ILE A 106 -10.13 -5.84 -1.53
C ILE A 106 -9.46 -6.41 -0.28
N THR A 107 -8.18 -6.76 -0.38
CA THR A 107 -7.41 -7.25 0.75
C THR A 107 -7.32 -6.20 1.85
N GLU A 108 -7.05 -4.94 1.49
CA GLU A 108 -7.01 -3.84 2.45
C GLU A 108 -8.38 -3.63 3.13
N LEU A 109 -9.47 -3.59 2.37
CA LEU A 109 -10.81 -3.40 2.93
C LEU A 109 -11.24 -4.55 3.86
N ARG A 110 -10.80 -5.78 3.59
CA ARG A 110 -11.06 -6.94 4.46
C ARG A 110 -10.30 -6.88 5.78
N LYS A 111 -9.14 -6.23 5.81
CA LYS A 111 -8.37 -6.05 7.04
C LYS A 111 -9.07 -5.09 8.02
N GLY A 112 -9.88 -4.18 7.51
CA GLY A 112 -10.47 -3.12 8.32
C GLY A 112 -9.44 -2.08 8.77
N GLY A 113 -9.87 -1.16 9.64
CA GLY A 113 -9.00 -0.12 10.18
C GLY A 113 -8.91 1.13 9.30
N HIS A 114 -7.96 2.00 9.60
CA HIS A 114 -7.74 3.26 8.90
C HIS A 114 -6.72 3.08 7.78
N HIS A 115 -7.02 3.52 6.57
CA HIS A 115 -6.17 3.36 5.39
C HIS A 115 -5.61 4.69 4.85
N GLY A 116 -5.42 5.70 5.69
CA GLY A 116 -4.73 6.94 5.31
C GLY A 116 -3.22 6.74 5.10
N ILE A 117 -2.58 7.67 4.40
CA ILE A 117 -1.11 7.73 4.29
C ILE A 117 -0.52 7.74 5.70
N PHE A 118 0.60 7.07 5.91
CA PHE A 118 1.13 6.76 7.23
C PHE A 118 2.65 6.81 7.31
N ILE A 119 3.14 6.83 8.55
CA ILE A 119 4.50 6.47 8.93
C ILE A 119 4.45 5.27 9.88
N ASP A 120 5.48 4.44 9.85
CA ASP A 120 5.61 3.24 10.68
C ASP A 120 6.31 3.58 12.01
N ILE A 121 5.69 3.22 13.15
CA ILE A 121 6.23 3.44 14.50
C ILE A 121 6.55 2.09 15.12
N ILE A 122 7.83 1.75 15.16
CA ILE A 122 8.34 0.41 15.46
C ILE A 122 8.80 0.35 16.93
N PRO A 123 8.26 -0.57 17.75
CA PRO A 123 8.74 -0.73 19.12
C PRO A 123 10.10 -1.43 19.17
N LEU A 124 11.00 -0.93 20.01
CA LEU A 124 12.24 -1.57 20.42
C LEU A 124 11.98 -2.28 21.75
N ALA A 125 11.71 -3.57 21.69
CA ALA A 125 11.43 -4.38 22.87
C ALA A 125 12.73 -4.78 23.58
N GLU A 126 12.70 -4.78 24.91
CA GLU A 126 13.85 -5.23 25.70
C GLU A 126 13.95 -6.75 25.72
N ILE A 127 15.16 -7.28 25.60
CA ILE A 127 15.42 -8.70 25.80
C ILE A 127 15.70 -8.92 27.27
N PRO A 128 14.85 -9.66 28.01
CA PRO A 128 15.01 -9.87 29.44
C PRO A 128 16.41 -10.43 29.81
N GLY A 129 17.01 -9.85 30.86
CA GLY A 129 18.32 -10.27 31.34
C GLY A 129 19.51 -9.81 30.49
N THR A 130 19.28 -9.00 29.47
CA THR A 130 20.32 -8.41 28.62
C THR A 130 20.19 -6.89 28.59
N ASN A 131 21.26 -6.22 28.13
CA ASN A 131 21.18 -4.78 27.87
C ASN A 131 20.97 -4.50 26.38
N CYS A 132 19.99 -5.20 25.76
CA CYS A 132 19.73 -5.15 24.35
C CYS A 132 18.25 -4.92 24.06
N TYR A 133 18.00 -4.33 22.91
CA TYR A 133 16.70 -4.28 22.24
C TYR A 133 16.62 -5.33 21.12
N HIS A 134 15.41 -5.70 20.75
CA HIS A 134 15.07 -6.35 19.49
C HIS A 134 13.83 -5.68 18.88
N THR A 135 13.67 -5.83 17.58
CA THR A 135 12.42 -5.44 16.93
C THR A 135 11.50 -6.65 16.80
N PRO A 136 10.19 -6.53 17.07
CA PRO A 136 9.25 -7.63 16.85
C PRO A 136 9.00 -7.88 15.36
N VAL A 137 9.66 -7.12 14.50
CA VAL A 137 9.53 -7.20 13.02
C VAL A 137 10.67 -8.03 12.47
N VAL A 138 10.31 -9.12 11.80
CA VAL A 138 11.28 -10.01 11.14
C VAL A 138 11.41 -9.61 9.68
N TYR A 139 12.61 -9.18 9.28
CA TYR A 139 12.94 -8.92 7.88
C TYR A 139 13.64 -10.13 7.24
N GLY A 140 13.16 -10.52 6.05
CA GLY A 140 13.79 -11.54 5.22
C GLY A 140 13.33 -12.98 5.47
N LYS A 141 13.89 -13.92 4.68
CA LYS A 141 13.54 -15.34 4.72
C LYS A 141 14.13 -16.08 5.94
N GLU A 142 15.17 -15.54 6.54
CA GLU A 142 15.78 -16.06 7.75
C GLU A 142 15.23 -15.26 8.93
N LYS A 143 14.50 -15.94 9.81
CA LYS A 143 13.86 -15.38 11.01
C LYS A 143 14.88 -15.03 12.09
N GLN A 144 15.99 -14.39 11.77
CA GLN A 144 16.91 -13.86 12.77
C GLN A 144 16.43 -12.48 13.19
N GLU A 145 15.95 -12.38 14.42
CA GLU A 145 15.65 -11.11 15.06
C GLU A 145 16.94 -10.31 15.21
N ALA A 146 16.96 -9.10 14.66
CA ALA A 146 18.08 -8.21 14.85
C ALA A 146 18.14 -7.77 16.31
N VAL A 147 19.35 -7.86 16.92
CA VAL A 147 19.60 -7.54 18.32
C VAL A 147 20.50 -6.33 18.40
N TYR A 148 20.05 -5.34 19.16
CA TYR A 148 20.72 -4.05 19.28
C TYR A 148 21.10 -3.76 20.73
N PRO A 149 22.38 -3.63 21.07
CA PRO A 149 22.78 -3.07 22.37
C PRO A 149 22.15 -1.70 22.62
N LYS A 150 21.55 -1.47 23.78
CA LYS A 150 20.93 -0.19 24.15
C LYS A 150 21.88 1.00 24.00
N ALA A 151 23.17 0.79 24.27
CA ALA A 151 24.21 1.79 24.09
C ALA A 151 24.38 2.26 22.61
N TRP A 152 23.75 1.61 21.64
CA TRP A 152 23.77 2.07 20.26
C TRP A 152 22.74 3.20 19.99
N PHE A 153 21.84 3.43 20.93
CA PHE A 153 20.76 4.41 20.79
C PHE A 153 20.98 5.69 21.61
N GLU A 154 21.64 5.59 22.75
CA GLU A 154 21.84 6.73 23.64
C GLU A 154 23.32 7.02 23.93
N PRO A 155 23.70 8.32 24.07
CA PRO A 155 22.87 9.50 23.80
C PRO A 155 22.57 9.63 22.31
N SER A 156 21.31 10.02 21.98
CA SER A 156 20.86 10.12 20.59
C SER A 156 21.65 11.17 19.81
N GLY A 157 21.96 10.82 18.55
CA GLY A 157 22.54 11.75 17.59
C GLY A 157 21.47 12.65 16.93
N LYS A 158 21.93 13.57 16.08
CA LYS A 158 21.08 14.42 15.23
C LYS A 158 21.44 14.21 13.77
N GLY A 159 20.45 14.22 12.92
CA GLY A 159 20.58 14.17 11.46
C GLY A 159 19.59 15.06 10.77
N ILE A 160 19.68 15.12 9.45
CA ILE A 160 18.73 15.82 8.59
C ILE A 160 18.05 14.77 7.72
N PHE A 161 16.72 14.82 7.66
CA PHE A 161 15.92 14.05 6.71
C PHE A 161 15.06 15.02 5.92
N GLU A 162 15.35 15.12 4.65
CA GLU A 162 14.88 16.20 3.78
C GLU A 162 15.09 17.58 4.42
N GLN A 163 14.63 18.39 4.84
CA GLN A 163 14.95 19.65 5.53
C GLN A 163 14.62 19.64 7.03
N MET A 164 14.26 18.47 7.55
CA MET A 164 13.81 18.32 8.92
C MET A 164 14.92 17.74 9.81
N ALA A 165 15.10 18.31 11.00
CA ALA A 165 15.98 17.74 12.02
C ALA A 165 15.34 16.47 12.60
N VAL A 166 16.10 15.37 12.63
CA VAL A 166 15.63 14.08 13.13
C VAL A 166 16.61 13.50 14.15
N ARG A 167 16.11 12.62 15.01
CA ARG A 167 16.92 11.91 16.00
C ARG A 167 17.50 10.63 15.39
N LEU A 168 18.82 10.46 15.54
CA LEU A 168 19.54 9.25 15.15
C LEU A 168 19.85 8.40 16.37
N PRO A 169 19.97 7.06 16.23
CA PRO A 169 20.71 6.25 17.18
C PRO A 169 22.11 6.83 17.41
N ALA A 170 22.70 6.62 18.60
CA ALA A 170 24.07 7.06 18.91
C ALA A 170 25.11 6.47 17.95
N LEU A 171 24.88 5.24 17.49
CA LEU A 171 25.77 4.52 16.60
C LEU A 171 25.01 4.03 15.34
N PRO A 172 24.57 4.96 14.45
CA PRO A 172 23.68 4.63 13.33
C PRO A 172 24.29 3.60 12.37
N ARG A 173 25.60 3.67 12.14
CA ARG A 173 26.31 2.68 11.31
C ARG A 173 26.21 1.25 11.84
N LYS A 174 26.30 1.05 13.16
CA LYS A 174 26.15 -0.28 13.77
C LYS A 174 24.73 -0.79 13.64
N VAL A 175 23.73 0.06 13.86
CA VAL A 175 22.31 -0.28 13.68
C VAL A 175 22.05 -0.71 12.24
N LEU A 176 22.50 0.06 11.24
CA LEU A 176 22.34 -0.28 9.83
C LEU A 176 23.06 -1.58 9.44
N THR A 177 24.27 -1.82 10.00
CA THR A 177 25.00 -3.08 9.74
C THR A 177 24.25 -4.28 10.33
N GLU A 178 23.61 -4.13 11.48
CA GLU A 178 22.81 -5.20 12.06
C GLU A 178 21.59 -5.52 11.20
N VAL A 179 20.90 -4.49 10.69
CA VAL A 179 19.72 -4.65 9.83
C VAL A 179 20.08 -5.24 8.45
N TYR A 180 21.01 -4.60 7.77
CA TYR A 180 21.25 -4.85 6.34
C TYR A 180 22.53 -5.65 6.07
N LYS A 181 23.36 -5.91 7.08
CA LYS A 181 24.66 -6.56 6.99
C LYS A 181 25.68 -5.78 6.14
N THR A 182 25.32 -5.46 4.89
CA THR A 182 26.11 -4.62 3.97
C THR A 182 25.23 -3.48 3.47
N TRP A 183 25.54 -2.24 3.83
CA TRP A 183 24.74 -1.06 3.46
C TRP A 183 25.59 0.12 2.99
N ASP A 184 26.89 0.09 3.20
CA ASP A 184 27.80 1.23 3.09
C ASP A 184 28.21 1.57 1.65
N TRP A 185 27.88 0.76 0.63
CA TRP A 185 28.01 1.11 -0.78
C TRP A 185 28.73 0.06 -1.66
N PRO A 186 28.51 0.13 -2.98
CA PRO A 186 27.39 0.64 -3.79
C PRO A 186 26.29 -0.40 -3.99
N ASN A 187 26.49 -1.64 -3.57
CA ASN A 187 25.65 -2.81 -3.90
C ASN A 187 24.96 -3.43 -2.68
N GLY A 188 25.00 -2.74 -1.53
CA GLY A 188 24.62 -3.35 -0.27
C GLY A 188 23.13 -3.49 -0.04
N VAL A 189 22.32 -2.56 -0.51
CA VAL A 189 20.85 -2.63 -0.40
C VAL A 189 20.25 -2.60 -1.79
N ARG A 190 19.57 -3.66 -2.16
CA ARG A 190 18.80 -3.71 -3.41
C ARG A 190 17.62 -2.77 -3.30
N GLU A 191 17.22 -2.18 -4.43
CA GLU A 191 15.93 -1.51 -4.52
C GLU A 191 14.85 -2.40 -3.88
N SER A 192 14.24 -1.89 -2.81
CA SER A 192 13.13 -2.58 -2.18
C SER A 192 11.88 -2.44 -3.05
N ARG A 193 10.94 -3.37 -2.90
CA ARG A 193 9.61 -3.18 -3.49
C ARG A 193 8.94 -2.00 -2.79
N PRO A 194 8.13 -1.21 -3.52
CA PRO A 194 7.30 -0.20 -2.89
C PRO A 194 6.48 -0.82 -1.75
N VAL A 195 6.49 -0.19 -0.58
CA VAL A 195 5.67 -0.59 0.56
C VAL A 195 4.25 -0.12 0.34
N ILE A 196 4.11 1.09 -0.20
CA ILE A 196 2.81 1.67 -0.55
C ILE A 196 2.56 1.44 -2.03
N TRP A 197 1.56 0.62 -2.30
CA TRP A 197 1.21 0.26 -3.65
C TRP A 197 0.32 1.30 -4.35
N PHE A 198 -0.55 1.96 -3.57
CA PHE A 198 -1.41 3.04 -4.02
C PHE A 198 -1.47 4.14 -2.97
N ALA A 199 -1.40 5.40 -3.40
CA ALA A 199 -1.59 6.56 -2.54
C ALA A 199 -2.44 7.64 -3.23
N ASP A 200 -3.37 8.22 -2.47
CA ASP A 200 -4.15 9.39 -2.83
C ASP A 200 -4.07 10.41 -1.69
N THR A 201 -3.54 11.58 -1.99
CA THR A 201 -3.32 12.66 -1.02
C THR A 201 -4.53 13.58 -0.88
N GLU A 202 -5.56 13.42 -1.71
CA GLU A 202 -6.68 14.35 -1.84
C GLU A 202 -8.01 13.73 -1.41
N HIS A 203 -8.08 12.39 -1.37
CA HIS A 203 -9.32 11.69 -1.05
C HIS A 203 -9.10 10.63 0.04
N GLY A 204 -10.01 10.62 1.00
CA GLY A 204 -10.04 9.63 2.07
C GLY A 204 -10.46 8.24 1.59
N TYR A 205 -9.92 7.22 2.22
CA TYR A 205 -10.18 5.81 1.89
C TYR A 205 -11.67 5.43 1.96
N GLU A 206 -12.48 6.15 2.73
CA GLU A 206 -13.92 5.93 2.84
C GLU A 206 -14.66 6.16 1.51
N GLN A 207 -14.11 7.02 0.64
CA GLN A 207 -14.68 7.21 -0.69
C GLN A 207 -14.47 5.97 -1.56
N TYR A 208 -13.32 5.32 -1.42
CA TYR A 208 -13.00 4.09 -2.10
C TYR A 208 -13.84 2.93 -1.59
N VAL A 209 -14.04 2.85 -0.27
CA VAL A 209 -14.96 1.87 0.35
C VAL A 209 -16.36 2.03 -0.21
N ARG A 210 -16.91 3.25 -0.20
CA ARG A 210 -18.27 3.51 -0.69
C ARG A 210 -18.44 3.15 -2.16
N ARG A 211 -17.47 3.49 -3.01
CA ARG A 211 -17.53 3.13 -4.43
C ARG A 211 -17.52 1.62 -4.64
N TYR A 212 -16.66 0.93 -3.91
CA TYR A 212 -16.59 -0.53 -3.96
C TYR A 212 -17.88 -1.19 -3.48
N THR A 213 -18.40 -0.76 -2.34
CA THR A 213 -19.67 -1.27 -1.79
C THR A 213 -20.83 -0.98 -2.74
N GLY A 214 -20.92 0.22 -3.27
CA GLY A 214 -21.95 0.60 -4.26
C GLY A 214 -21.88 -0.22 -5.53
N MET A 215 -20.68 -0.57 -6.01
CA MET A 215 -20.53 -1.50 -7.14
C MET A 215 -21.07 -2.90 -6.79
N LEU A 216 -20.71 -3.44 -5.62
CA LEU A 216 -21.17 -4.76 -5.19
C LEU A 216 -22.69 -4.81 -5.06
N GLU A 217 -23.29 -3.78 -4.48
CA GLU A 217 -24.75 -3.65 -4.35
C GLU A 217 -25.43 -3.57 -5.76
N ASP A 218 -24.86 -2.80 -6.68
CA ASP A 218 -25.41 -2.69 -8.03
C ASP A 218 -25.32 -3.98 -8.84
N ILE A 219 -24.25 -4.76 -8.70
CA ILE A 219 -24.05 -6.00 -9.44
C ILE A 219 -24.73 -7.22 -8.81
N GLU A 220 -25.24 -7.10 -7.57
CA GLU A 220 -25.90 -8.19 -6.89
C GLU A 220 -27.12 -8.69 -7.67
N GLY A 221 -27.16 -9.98 -7.96
CA GLY A 221 -28.24 -10.63 -8.71
C GLY A 221 -28.29 -10.31 -10.22
N LYS A 222 -27.35 -9.51 -10.74
CA LYS A 222 -27.28 -9.19 -12.17
C LYS A 222 -26.41 -10.18 -12.94
N THR A 223 -26.64 -10.21 -14.24
CA THR A 223 -25.77 -10.90 -15.20
C THR A 223 -24.51 -10.09 -15.43
N ILE A 224 -23.35 -10.70 -15.23
CA ILE A 224 -22.07 -10.02 -15.36
C ILE A 224 -21.32 -10.51 -16.60
N TYR A 225 -20.88 -9.55 -17.40
CA TYR A 225 -19.98 -9.73 -18.51
C TYR A 225 -18.63 -9.10 -18.19
N LEU A 226 -17.56 -9.88 -18.28
CA LEU A 226 -16.22 -9.35 -18.08
C LEU A 226 -15.57 -8.98 -19.41
N PHE A 227 -14.73 -7.97 -19.44
CA PHE A 227 -13.94 -7.62 -20.60
C PHE A 227 -12.46 -7.68 -20.24
N GLY A 228 -11.75 -8.65 -20.80
CA GLY A 228 -10.36 -8.99 -20.53
C GLY A 228 -10.23 -10.48 -20.17
N ALA A 229 -9.46 -11.21 -20.96
CA ALA A 229 -9.23 -12.65 -20.77
C ALA A 229 -7.74 -12.92 -20.51
N ALA A 230 -7.24 -12.42 -19.37
CA ALA A 230 -5.87 -12.57 -18.88
C ALA A 230 -5.89 -12.89 -17.36
N ASP A 231 -4.75 -12.81 -16.70
CA ASP A 231 -4.64 -13.14 -15.26
C ASP A 231 -5.57 -12.31 -14.37
N SER A 232 -5.86 -11.08 -14.74
CA SER A 232 -6.84 -10.23 -14.05
C SER A 232 -8.23 -10.86 -13.96
N LEU A 233 -8.64 -11.62 -14.99
CA LEU A 233 -9.89 -12.37 -14.98
C LEU A 233 -9.89 -13.44 -13.87
N ARG A 234 -8.81 -14.20 -13.73
CA ARG A 234 -8.66 -15.22 -12.68
C ARG A 234 -8.82 -14.61 -11.30
N ILE A 235 -8.06 -13.54 -11.06
CA ILE A 235 -8.04 -12.84 -9.77
C ILE A 235 -9.46 -12.37 -9.41
N TRP A 236 -10.16 -11.79 -10.37
CA TRP A 236 -11.52 -11.31 -10.17
C TRP A 236 -12.49 -12.44 -9.81
N LEU A 237 -12.44 -13.57 -10.53
CA LEU A 237 -13.30 -14.73 -10.30
C LEU A 237 -13.04 -15.39 -8.94
N GLU A 238 -11.78 -15.48 -8.52
CA GLU A 238 -11.39 -16.11 -7.26
C GLU A 238 -11.76 -15.26 -6.03
N ARG A 239 -11.71 -13.93 -6.14
CA ARG A 239 -11.88 -13.05 -4.99
C ARG A 239 -13.31 -12.64 -4.70
N PHE A 240 -14.12 -12.50 -5.72
CA PHE A 240 -15.46 -11.94 -5.56
C PHE A 240 -16.56 -12.96 -5.31
N GLU A 241 -16.26 -14.27 -5.33
CA GLU A 241 -17.27 -15.33 -5.20
C GLU A 241 -18.49 -15.20 -6.16
N LEU A 242 -18.43 -14.25 -7.08
CA LEU A 242 -19.47 -13.91 -8.07
C LEU A 242 -19.34 -14.71 -9.36
N GLY A 243 -18.49 -15.72 -9.37
CA GLY A 243 -18.22 -16.53 -10.54
C GLY A 243 -19.46 -17.17 -11.16
N LYS A 244 -20.55 -17.38 -10.40
CA LYS A 244 -21.84 -17.88 -10.91
C LYS A 244 -22.60 -16.84 -11.72
N GLN A 245 -22.44 -15.55 -11.42
CA GLN A 245 -23.11 -14.44 -12.15
C GLN A 245 -22.36 -14.07 -13.43
N VAL A 246 -21.07 -14.40 -13.53
CA VAL A 246 -20.27 -14.15 -14.72
C VAL A 246 -20.60 -15.18 -15.80
N VAL A 247 -21.20 -14.74 -16.89
CA VAL A 247 -21.60 -15.60 -18.00
C VAL A 247 -20.40 -15.92 -18.90
N CYS A 248 -19.70 -14.91 -19.36
CA CYS A 248 -18.54 -15.04 -20.24
C CYS A 248 -17.59 -13.85 -20.08
N THR A 249 -16.48 -13.90 -20.78
CA THR A 249 -15.57 -12.75 -20.92
C THR A 249 -15.37 -12.40 -22.37
N PHE A 250 -15.08 -11.15 -22.65
CA PHE A 250 -14.75 -10.63 -23.98
C PHE A 250 -13.28 -10.28 -24.06
N ASP A 251 -12.69 -10.44 -25.23
CA ASP A 251 -11.30 -10.07 -25.48
C ASP A 251 -11.12 -9.63 -26.93
N ASN A 252 -10.29 -8.61 -27.16
CA ASN A 252 -10.01 -8.10 -28.51
C ASN A 252 -9.06 -9.00 -29.32
N ASP A 253 -8.48 -10.04 -28.69
CA ASP A 253 -7.66 -11.02 -29.39
C ASP A 253 -8.51 -12.14 -30.00
N PRO A 254 -8.67 -12.18 -31.35
CA PRO A 254 -9.47 -13.21 -32.01
C PRO A 254 -8.94 -14.63 -31.76
N GLY A 255 -7.65 -14.76 -31.44
CA GLY A 255 -7.03 -16.05 -31.13
C GLY A 255 -7.54 -16.69 -29.85
N LYS A 256 -8.28 -15.93 -29.01
CA LYS A 256 -8.88 -16.42 -27.78
C LYS A 256 -10.35 -16.82 -27.93
N TRP A 257 -11.04 -16.35 -28.97
CA TRP A 257 -12.49 -16.55 -29.12
C TRP A 257 -12.85 -18.03 -29.21
N GLY A 258 -13.98 -18.39 -28.59
CA GLY A 258 -14.46 -19.77 -28.49
C GLY A 258 -13.66 -20.64 -27.50
N ARG A 259 -12.57 -20.15 -26.93
CA ARG A 259 -11.80 -20.87 -25.90
C ARG A 259 -12.34 -20.55 -24.52
N LYS A 260 -12.00 -21.38 -23.56
CA LYS A 260 -12.25 -21.13 -22.14
C LYS A 260 -10.97 -20.65 -21.45
N VAL A 261 -11.05 -19.52 -20.79
CA VAL A 261 -10.01 -18.97 -19.94
C VAL A 261 -10.56 -18.92 -18.50
N TYR A 262 -9.90 -19.59 -17.56
CA TYR A 262 -10.37 -19.77 -16.19
C TYR A 262 -11.85 -20.21 -16.08
N GLY A 263 -12.25 -21.14 -16.95
CA GLY A 263 -13.60 -21.72 -16.97
C GLY A 263 -14.67 -20.85 -17.66
N LYS A 264 -14.34 -19.63 -18.08
CA LYS A 264 -15.26 -18.72 -18.81
C LYS A 264 -14.96 -18.72 -20.31
N GLU A 265 -16.02 -18.81 -21.12
CA GLU A 265 -15.91 -18.69 -22.57
C GLU A 265 -15.45 -17.28 -22.95
N VAL A 266 -14.50 -17.19 -23.88
CA VAL A 266 -14.03 -15.92 -24.44
C VAL A 266 -14.79 -15.66 -25.74
N ARG A 267 -15.43 -14.52 -25.85
CA ARG A 267 -16.27 -14.14 -27.01
C ARG A 267 -15.75 -12.90 -27.73
N ASP A 268 -16.20 -12.77 -28.97
CA ASP A 268 -15.98 -11.57 -29.76
C ASP A 268 -16.74 -10.38 -29.15
N PRO A 269 -16.06 -9.25 -28.88
CA PRO A 269 -16.70 -8.06 -28.34
C PRO A 269 -17.88 -7.54 -29.18
N SER A 270 -17.93 -7.83 -30.48
CA SER A 270 -19.04 -7.44 -31.34
C SER A 270 -20.39 -8.08 -30.97
N GLU A 271 -20.37 -9.19 -30.23
CA GLU A 271 -21.58 -9.86 -29.73
C GLU A 271 -22.22 -9.14 -28.55
N LEU A 272 -21.42 -8.38 -27.80
CA LEU A 272 -21.80 -7.81 -26.49
C LEU A 272 -23.05 -6.92 -26.55
N PRO A 273 -23.23 -6.03 -27.55
CA PRO A 273 -24.43 -5.19 -27.63
C PRO A 273 -25.75 -5.97 -27.76
N GLY A 274 -25.70 -7.16 -28.36
CA GLY A 274 -26.87 -8.07 -28.45
C GLY A 274 -27.16 -8.87 -27.18
N MET A 275 -26.26 -8.86 -26.23
CA MET A 275 -26.34 -9.66 -25.00
C MET A 275 -26.70 -8.83 -23.76
N ILE A 276 -26.50 -7.52 -23.82
CA ILE A 276 -26.73 -6.61 -22.69
C ILE A 276 -28.18 -6.20 -22.59
N ASP A 277 -28.71 -6.21 -21.39
CA ASP A 277 -30.01 -5.66 -20.99
C ASP A 277 -29.89 -4.83 -19.70
N GLN A 278 -31.00 -4.34 -19.18
CA GLN A 278 -31.05 -3.56 -17.95
C GLN A 278 -30.57 -4.32 -16.69
N ASN A 279 -30.60 -5.67 -16.73
CA ASN A 279 -30.13 -6.55 -15.65
C ASN A 279 -28.70 -7.03 -15.86
N SER A 280 -27.99 -6.43 -16.77
CA SER A 280 -26.61 -6.78 -17.09
C SER A 280 -25.65 -5.68 -16.67
N ARG A 281 -24.42 -6.07 -16.35
CA ARG A 281 -23.30 -5.12 -16.15
C ARG A 281 -22.05 -5.64 -16.82
N VAL A 282 -21.29 -4.70 -17.38
CA VAL A 282 -19.96 -4.97 -17.91
C VAL A 282 -18.91 -4.52 -16.92
N ILE A 283 -17.92 -5.36 -16.67
CA ILE A 283 -16.77 -5.01 -15.85
C ILE A 283 -15.50 -5.21 -16.66
N ILE A 284 -14.76 -4.15 -16.90
CA ILE A 284 -13.46 -4.20 -17.56
C ILE A 284 -12.41 -4.64 -16.55
N VAL A 285 -11.74 -5.75 -16.83
CA VAL A 285 -10.68 -6.36 -16.01
C VAL A 285 -9.36 -6.41 -16.78
N SER A 286 -9.04 -5.35 -17.48
CA SER A 286 -7.86 -5.26 -18.36
C SER A 286 -7.10 -3.96 -18.16
N LEU A 287 -5.77 -4.01 -18.27
CA LEU A 287 -4.92 -2.82 -18.27
C LEU A 287 -5.23 -1.86 -19.44
N TRP A 288 -5.84 -2.35 -20.52
CA TRP A 288 -6.29 -1.57 -21.68
C TRP A 288 -7.68 -0.97 -21.48
N HIS A 289 -8.05 -0.68 -20.21
CA HIS A 289 -9.40 -0.25 -19.86
C HIS A 289 -9.84 1.04 -20.55
N GLN A 290 -8.93 1.97 -20.84
CA GLN A 290 -9.27 3.23 -21.51
C GLN A 290 -9.68 2.99 -22.95
N GLU A 291 -8.97 2.13 -23.68
CA GLU A 291 -9.27 1.75 -25.05
C GLU A 291 -10.55 0.93 -25.11
N ILE A 292 -10.71 -0.01 -24.21
CA ILE A 292 -11.92 -0.84 -24.09
C ILE A 292 -13.12 0.04 -23.72
N GLY A 293 -12.97 0.99 -22.79
CA GLY A 293 -14.01 1.94 -22.43
C GLY A 293 -14.50 2.74 -23.64
N LYS A 294 -13.58 3.30 -24.44
CA LYS A 294 -13.92 4.00 -25.70
C LYS A 294 -14.59 3.07 -26.71
N GLN A 295 -14.21 1.80 -26.75
CA GLN A 295 -14.85 0.80 -27.60
C GLN A 295 -16.29 0.53 -27.16
N LEU A 296 -16.53 0.33 -25.86
CA LEU A 296 -17.87 0.14 -25.30
C LEU A 296 -18.77 1.35 -25.56
N GLU A 297 -18.25 2.56 -25.36
CA GLU A 297 -18.98 3.81 -25.63
C GLU A 297 -19.41 3.90 -27.11
N LYS A 298 -18.55 3.51 -28.07
CA LYS A 298 -18.88 3.44 -29.49
C LYS A 298 -19.94 2.39 -29.79
N MET A 299 -20.03 1.32 -29.01
CA MET A 299 -21.07 0.30 -29.09
C MET A 299 -22.38 0.71 -28.41
N GLY A 300 -22.45 1.93 -27.84
CA GLY A 300 -23.60 2.42 -27.09
C GLY A 300 -23.68 1.95 -25.66
N ILE A 301 -22.65 1.26 -25.16
CA ILE A 301 -22.58 0.73 -23.81
C ILE A 301 -21.86 1.76 -22.94
N ARG A 302 -22.61 2.41 -22.04
CA ARG A 302 -22.08 3.46 -21.16
C ARG A 302 -22.02 3.02 -19.70
N ASP A 303 -22.85 2.06 -19.31
CA ASP A 303 -22.95 1.55 -17.95
C ASP A 303 -21.97 0.38 -17.78
N TYR A 304 -20.72 0.68 -17.42
CA TYR A 304 -19.69 -0.31 -17.14
C TYR A 304 -18.81 0.10 -15.99
N TYR A 305 -18.31 -0.88 -15.28
CA TYR A 305 -17.26 -0.69 -14.27
C TYR A 305 -15.88 -0.97 -14.85
N VAL A 306 -14.89 -0.25 -14.35
CA VAL A 306 -13.49 -0.60 -14.56
C VAL A 306 -12.96 -1.12 -13.25
N PHE A 307 -12.58 -2.37 -13.23
CA PHE A 307 -11.96 -2.98 -12.07
C PHE A 307 -10.57 -3.46 -12.43
N LEU A 308 -9.56 -2.71 -12.00
CA LEU A 308 -8.18 -3.10 -12.11
C LEU A 308 -7.71 -3.54 -10.73
N ASP A 309 -7.69 -4.85 -10.55
CA ASP A 309 -6.88 -5.43 -9.50
C ASP A 309 -5.47 -5.55 -10.06
N GLN A 310 -4.60 -4.65 -9.69
CA GLN A 310 -3.19 -4.71 -10.04
C GLN A 310 -2.46 -5.68 -9.12
N TYR A 311 -3.08 -6.80 -8.82
CA TYR A 311 -2.49 -7.81 -7.99
C TYR A 311 -1.18 -8.34 -8.58
N TYR A 312 -0.18 -8.31 -7.73
CA TYR A 312 1.07 -8.98 -7.93
C TYR A 312 0.92 -10.47 -7.61
N ASP A 313 0.95 -11.33 -8.62
CA ASP A 313 1.06 -12.77 -8.42
C ASP A 313 2.52 -13.13 -8.16
N GLU A 314 2.86 -13.47 -6.92
CA GLU A 314 4.19 -13.97 -6.55
C GLU A 314 4.58 -15.23 -7.33
N LYS A 315 3.61 -15.99 -7.85
CA LYS A 315 3.86 -17.20 -8.65
C LYS A 315 4.29 -16.92 -10.08
N VAL A 316 3.97 -15.75 -10.62
CA VAL A 316 4.38 -15.33 -11.98
C VAL A 316 5.80 -14.76 -11.97
N GLY A 317 6.52 -14.94 -10.90
CA GLY A 317 7.92 -14.69 -10.69
C GLY A 317 8.57 -13.66 -11.61
N ASN A 318 8.97 -12.51 -11.07
CA ASN A 318 9.88 -11.54 -11.67
C ASN A 318 9.44 -10.70 -12.87
N LYS A 319 8.20 -10.76 -13.31
CA LYS A 319 7.63 -9.77 -14.22
C LYS A 319 6.82 -8.75 -13.44
N VAL A 320 7.44 -8.13 -12.44
CA VAL A 320 6.97 -6.84 -11.96
C VAL A 320 7.08 -5.92 -13.17
N LYS A 321 5.95 -5.52 -13.75
CA LYS A 321 5.97 -4.29 -14.53
C LYS A 321 6.46 -3.23 -13.55
N ARG A 322 7.60 -2.61 -13.87
CA ARG A 322 8.13 -1.52 -13.08
C ARG A 322 7.02 -0.49 -12.93
N ARG A 323 7.04 0.26 -11.84
CA ARG A 323 6.10 1.38 -11.61
C ARG A 323 6.01 2.32 -12.83
N GLU A 324 7.08 2.41 -13.60
CA GLU A 324 7.21 3.10 -14.89
C GLU A 324 6.31 2.56 -16.01
N ASP A 325 5.89 1.30 -15.93
CA ASP A 325 5.02 0.64 -16.92
C ASP A 325 3.53 0.73 -16.55
N MET A 326 3.21 1.40 -15.44
CA MET A 326 1.84 1.57 -14.97
C MET A 326 1.16 2.76 -15.65
N PRO A 327 -0.13 2.66 -16.03
CA PRO A 327 -0.86 3.81 -16.58
C PRO A 327 -0.86 4.97 -15.57
N GLU A 328 -0.73 6.20 -16.10
CA GLU A 328 -0.93 7.41 -15.30
C GLU A 328 -2.24 7.32 -14.52
N GLY A 329 -2.17 7.42 -13.18
CA GLY A 329 -3.33 7.39 -12.33
C GLY A 329 -3.37 6.29 -11.26
N GLY A 330 -2.35 5.44 -11.16
CA GLY A 330 -2.29 4.40 -10.12
C GLY A 330 -3.43 3.39 -10.25
N MET A 331 -3.74 2.68 -9.16
CA MET A 331 -4.89 1.78 -9.08
C MET A 331 -6.17 2.55 -9.43
N GLN A 332 -6.73 2.25 -10.59
CA GLN A 332 -8.06 2.75 -10.91
C GLN A 332 -9.07 1.87 -10.18
N ILE A 333 -9.60 2.42 -9.14
CA ILE A 333 -10.73 1.88 -8.41
C ILE A 333 -11.91 1.86 -9.35
N PRO A 334 -12.88 0.94 -9.14
CA PRO A 334 -14.05 0.88 -9.98
C PRO A 334 -14.57 2.29 -10.22
N LEU A 335 -14.36 2.80 -11.41
CA LEU A 335 -14.94 4.05 -11.85
C LEU A 335 -16.25 3.68 -12.51
N TRP A 336 -17.35 3.99 -11.84
CA TRP A 336 -18.64 4.05 -12.48
C TRP A 336 -18.60 5.21 -13.47
N LYS A 337 -18.81 4.92 -14.74
CA LYS A 337 -19.12 5.94 -15.73
C LYS A 337 -20.60 5.82 -16.04
N GLY A 338 -21.41 6.49 -15.21
CA GLY A 338 -22.82 6.69 -15.51
C GLY A 338 -22.99 7.58 -16.73
#